data_4d78a7718d2e45ea4234b9dab7f657bb
#
_entry.id   4d78a7718d2e45ea4234b9dab7f657bb
#
_cell.length_a   1.000
_cell.length_b   1.000
_cell.length_c   1.000
_cell.angle_alpha   90.00
_cell.angle_beta   90.00
_cell.angle_gamma   90.00
#
_symmetry.space_group_name_H-M   'P 1'
#
loop_
_entity.id
_entity.type
_entity.pdbx_description
1 polymer ?
#
loop_
_entity_poly.entity_id
_entity_poly.type
_entity_poly.pdbx_seq_one_letter_code
_entity_poly.pdbx_strand_id
1 'polypeptide(L)'
;MDLKHLTHPARSRWTRILGVAFVMYVLSFIDRTNIAMAIPAMRQDLGLKAAAIGFATSMFFWGYIILQIPAGRLAGVWSAKRVIMLQLILWCGIALSTAFVTTETELIVNRFALGIAEGGVLTCAIVLIRAWFTRPERARANTLFLLSLAVAPVIANPLSGFILEHSTWRTMFVVEAAPALLWGFVWWWAIADGPREVSWLDPEEKARLIAALEREARESGPARGHWLATLWHPAVLLLALYNFMALMAEWGVNFWLPTVLKETGLSIGVVGVLAALPYALGIVMMIMVARSSDRRGERKWHMIAATAFSGMFLLCAQLSSAIGVYATVLCLCLAIGSFLGRFGPFWTLPTEVLPPAVAGVGIGLINGAGNLGGTAGPWFFGVVRDATGSFTLALTVAGVSLIVGSLIAVPIGWRSGSDRDLP
;
A
#
# COMPACT_ATOMS: atom_id res chain seq x y z
N MET A 1 -17.08 18.79 12.17
CA MET A 1 -15.69 18.51 12.59
C MET A 1 -15.05 19.84 12.85
N ASP A 2 -14.96 20.22 14.13
CA ASP A 2 -14.57 21.57 14.52
C ASP A 2 -13.03 21.67 14.51
N LEU A 3 -12.50 22.43 13.55
CA LEU A 3 -11.06 22.64 13.36
C LEU A 3 -10.46 23.61 14.39
N LYS A 4 -11.28 24.16 15.30
CA LYS A 4 -10.86 25.18 16.26
C LYS A 4 -10.03 24.67 17.45
N HIS A 5 -9.93 23.35 17.65
CA HIS A 5 -9.13 22.75 18.75
C HIS A 5 -7.68 22.41 18.38
N LEU A 6 -7.22 22.79 17.20
CA LEU A 6 -5.81 22.67 16.80
C LEU A 6 -5.07 23.95 17.24
N THR A 7 -4.89 24.13 18.56
CA THR A 7 -3.98 25.14 19.08
C THR A 7 -2.53 24.81 18.67
N HIS A 8 -1.71 25.82 18.43
CA HIS A 8 -0.40 25.81 17.78
C HIS A 8 0.62 24.70 18.16
N PRO A 9 0.68 24.17 19.40
CA PRO A 9 1.68 23.16 19.78
C PRO A 9 1.44 21.77 19.14
N ALA A 10 0.18 21.34 19.01
CA ALA A 10 -0.13 20.04 18.39
C ALA A 10 0.24 19.97 16.90
N ARG A 11 0.23 21.10 16.18
CA ARG A 11 0.60 21.17 14.76
C ARG A 11 2.04 20.73 14.49
N SER A 12 2.99 20.99 15.37
CA SER A 12 4.41 20.71 15.13
C SER A 12 4.71 19.22 15.01
N ARG A 13 4.08 18.35 15.82
CA ARG A 13 4.27 16.89 15.77
C ARG A 13 3.61 16.26 14.52
N TRP A 14 2.43 16.74 14.12
CA TRP A 14 1.76 16.31 12.91
C TRP A 14 2.54 16.64 11.63
N THR A 15 3.11 17.84 11.56
CA THR A 15 3.89 18.26 10.38
C THR A 15 5.30 17.70 10.37
N ARG A 16 6.02 17.70 11.51
CA ARG A 16 7.41 17.25 11.55
C ARG A 16 7.56 15.74 11.54
N ILE A 17 6.75 15.01 12.28
CA ILE A 17 6.87 13.57 12.35
C ILE A 17 6.05 12.91 11.24
N LEU A 18 4.73 13.15 11.23
CA LEU A 18 3.85 12.48 10.28
C LEU A 18 4.06 13.00 8.85
N GLY A 19 4.27 14.32 8.65
CA GLY A 19 4.52 14.89 7.33
C GLY A 19 5.82 14.37 6.71
N VAL A 20 6.91 14.30 7.50
CA VAL A 20 8.18 13.75 7.01
C VAL A 20 8.08 12.26 6.72
N ALA A 21 7.40 11.49 7.59
CA ALA A 21 7.16 10.07 7.37
C ALA A 21 6.25 9.84 6.15
N PHE A 22 5.24 10.67 5.93
CA PHE A 22 4.36 10.61 4.77
C PHE A 22 5.13 10.76 3.46
N VAL A 23 5.96 11.80 3.33
CA VAL A 23 6.75 12.02 2.12
C VAL A 23 7.76 10.90 1.92
N MET A 24 8.42 10.42 2.97
CA MET A 24 9.31 9.26 2.90
C MET A 24 8.59 8.03 2.31
N TYR A 25 7.36 7.78 2.76
CA TYR A 25 6.60 6.62 2.27
C TYR A 25 6.04 6.82 0.86
N VAL A 26 5.74 8.08 0.46
CA VAL A 26 5.45 8.42 -0.95
C VAL A 26 6.65 8.07 -1.84
N LEU A 27 7.87 8.46 -1.45
CA LEU A 27 9.08 8.16 -2.21
C LEU A 27 9.33 6.65 -2.30
N SER A 28 9.22 5.91 -1.17
CA SER A 28 9.31 4.44 -1.19
C SER A 28 8.28 3.81 -2.12
N PHE A 29 7.04 4.32 -2.14
CA PHE A 29 5.99 3.74 -2.97
C PHE A 29 6.16 4.10 -4.46
N ILE A 30 6.79 5.22 -4.79
CA ILE A 30 7.22 5.57 -6.15
C ILE A 30 8.21 4.52 -6.67
N ASP A 31 9.29 4.24 -5.92
CA ASP A 31 10.32 3.27 -6.29
C ASP A 31 9.77 1.84 -6.44
N ARG A 32 8.71 1.51 -5.69
CA ARG A 32 8.00 0.24 -5.81
C ARG A 32 7.21 0.11 -7.10
N THR A 33 6.56 1.19 -7.53
CA THR A 33 5.54 1.15 -8.59
C THR A 33 6.01 1.68 -9.94
N ASN A 34 7.09 2.47 -9.98
CA ASN A 34 7.61 3.10 -11.20
C ASN A 34 7.99 2.09 -12.30
N ILE A 35 8.39 0.88 -11.93
CA ILE A 35 8.67 -0.19 -12.90
C ILE A 35 7.48 -0.44 -13.82
N ALA A 36 6.23 -0.28 -13.34
CA ALA A 36 5.03 -0.47 -14.15
C ALA A 36 5.03 0.42 -15.41
N MET A 37 5.46 1.68 -15.27
CA MET A 37 5.61 2.60 -16.39
C MET A 37 6.77 2.22 -17.33
N ALA A 38 7.84 1.64 -16.79
CA ALA A 38 9.02 1.23 -17.55
C ALA A 38 8.83 -0.09 -18.32
N ILE A 39 7.87 -0.96 -17.93
CA ILE A 39 7.68 -2.30 -18.50
C ILE A 39 7.67 -2.31 -20.03
N PRO A 40 6.91 -1.44 -20.76
CA PRO A 40 6.91 -1.47 -22.21
C PRO A 40 8.30 -1.26 -22.82
N ALA A 41 9.06 -0.28 -22.31
CA ALA A 41 10.40 0.04 -22.79
C ALA A 41 11.43 -1.03 -22.39
N MET A 42 11.37 -1.53 -21.14
CA MET A 42 12.27 -2.59 -20.66
C MET A 42 12.06 -3.90 -21.42
N ARG A 43 10.82 -4.28 -21.72
CA ARG A 43 10.54 -5.47 -22.54
C ARG A 43 11.22 -5.41 -23.91
N GLN A 44 11.13 -4.25 -24.56
CA GLN A 44 11.73 -4.06 -25.87
C GLN A 44 13.26 -4.03 -25.80
N ASP A 45 13.83 -3.32 -24.83
CA ASP A 45 15.29 -3.13 -24.69
C ASP A 45 16.01 -4.40 -24.22
N LEU A 46 15.42 -5.14 -23.29
CA LEU A 46 15.99 -6.36 -22.71
C LEU A 46 15.51 -7.65 -23.42
N GLY A 47 14.61 -7.55 -24.40
CA GLY A 47 14.07 -8.71 -25.13
C GLY A 47 13.23 -9.65 -24.25
N LEU A 48 12.60 -9.15 -23.16
CA LEU A 48 11.93 -9.99 -22.16
C LEU A 48 10.48 -10.30 -22.53
N LYS A 49 10.04 -11.53 -22.23
CA LYS A 49 8.64 -11.92 -22.26
C LYS A 49 7.86 -11.27 -21.10
N ALA A 50 6.52 -11.18 -21.25
CA ALA A 50 5.68 -10.63 -20.21
C ALA A 50 5.73 -11.45 -18.92
N ALA A 51 5.76 -12.78 -19.02
CA ALA A 51 5.89 -13.68 -17.87
C ALA A 51 7.19 -13.44 -17.10
N ALA A 52 8.31 -13.22 -17.76
CA ALA A 52 9.61 -12.93 -17.14
C ALA A 52 9.58 -11.63 -16.33
N ILE A 53 9.06 -10.56 -16.91
CA ILE A 53 8.90 -9.27 -16.19
C ILE A 53 7.88 -9.39 -15.05
N GLY A 54 6.76 -10.06 -15.27
CA GLY A 54 5.77 -10.32 -14.22
C GLY A 54 6.37 -11.10 -13.06
N PHE A 55 7.20 -12.12 -13.35
CA PHE A 55 7.91 -12.88 -12.34
C PHE A 55 8.93 -12.01 -11.58
N ALA A 56 9.76 -11.26 -12.29
CA ALA A 56 10.73 -10.36 -11.67
C ALA A 56 10.05 -9.34 -10.73
N THR A 57 8.92 -8.76 -11.18
CA THR A 57 8.13 -7.83 -10.37
C THR A 57 7.54 -8.51 -9.12
N SER A 58 7.12 -9.76 -9.25
CA SER A 58 6.61 -10.58 -8.15
C SER A 58 7.66 -10.90 -7.09
N MET A 59 8.94 -10.98 -7.48
CA MET A 59 10.05 -11.25 -6.55
C MET A 59 10.25 -10.13 -5.52
N PHE A 60 9.79 -8.91 -5.81
CA PHE A 60 9.73 -7.84 -4.82
C PHE A 60 8.94 -8.25 -3.56
N PHE A 61 7.77 -8.84 -3.73
CA PHE A 61 6.92 -9.25 -2.59
C PHE A 61 7.54 -10.37 -1.76
N TRP A 62 8.26 -11.31 -2.39
CA TRP A 62 9.02 -12.32 -1.67
C TRP A 62 10.09 -11.69 -0.78
N GLY A 63 10.88 -10.77 -1.32
CA GLY A 63 11.86 -10.02 -0.53
C GLY A 63 11.21 -9.22 0.59
N TYR A 64 10.08 -8.55 0.29
CA TYR A 64 9.36 -7.70 1.23
C TYR A 64 8.86 -8.46 2.47
N ILE A 65 8.34 -9.68 2.30
CA ILE A 65 7.85 -10.51 3.41
C ILE A 65 8.97 -10.89 4.37
N ILE A 66 10.18 -11.15 3.87
CA ILE A 66 11.32 -11.63 4.67
C ILE A 66 11.69 -10.61 5.76
N LEU A 67 11.79 -9.33 5.42
CA LEU A 67 12.26 -8.31 6.37
C LEU A 67 11.13 -7.65 7.17
N GLN A 68 9.87 -7.82 6.79
CA GLN A 68 8.74 -7.13 7.41
C GLN A 68 8.66 -7.31 8.93
N ILE A 69 8.77 -8.56 9.41
CA ILE A 69 8.72 -8.87 10.85
C ILE A 69 10.03 -8.50 11.57
N PRO A 70 11.22 -8.89 11.07
CA PRO A 70 12.48 -8.52 11.68
C PRO A 70 12.69 -7.01 11.81
N ALA A 71 12.37 -6.24 10.77
CA ALA A 71 12.51 -4.78 10.79
C ALA A 71 11.59 -4.12 11.83
N GLY A 72 10.32 -4.56 11.91
CA GLY A 72 9.39 -4.04 12.92
C GLY A 72 9.85 -4.33 14.34
N ARG A 73 10.40 -5.54 14.60
CA ARG A 73 10.98 -5.87 15.90
C ARG A 73 12.21 -5.00 16.20
N LEU A 74 13.11 -4.85 15.23
CA LEU A 74 14.32 -4.04 15.38
C LEU A 74 13.97 -2.57 15.62
N ALA A 75 12.97 -2.03 14.93
CA ALA A 75 12.47 -0.67 15.17
C ALA A 75 11.95 -0.47 16.60
N GLY A 76 11.29 -1.50 17.15
CA GLY A 76 10.75 -1.43 18.52
C GLY A 76 11.81 -1.55 19.62
N VAL A 77 12.90 -2.31 19.40
CA VAL A 77 13.93 -2.56 20.43
C VAL A 77 15.16 -1.68 20.30
N TRP A 78 15.44 -1.16 19.12
CA TRP A 78 16.60 -0.31 18.86
C TRP A 78 16.21 1.12 18.50
N SER A 79 15.66 1.36 17.29
CA SER A 79 15.28 2.70 16.83
C SER A 79 14.55 2.62 15.49
N ALA A 80 13.30 3.10 15.43
CA ALA A 80 12.55 3.19 14.19
C ALA A 80 13.22 4.17 13.20
N LYS A 81 13.75 5.31 13.71
CA LYS A 81 14.51 6.29 12.92
C LYS A 81 15.69 5.66 12.20
N ARG A 82 16.53 4.90 12.91
CA ARG A 82 17.76 4.31 12.37
C ARG A 82 17.45 3.16 11.40
N VAL A 83 16.48 2.31 11.74
CA VAL A 83 16.08 1.20 10.87
C VAL A 83 15.56 1.72 9.54
N ILE A 84 14.64 2.71 9.55
CA ILE A 84 14.13 3.32 8.33
C ILE A 84 15.25 4.03 7.55
N MET A 85 16.20 4.69 8.23
CA MET A 85 17.34 5.31 7.55
C MET A 85 18.23 4.30 6.83
N LEU A 86 18.53 3.16 7.46
CA LEU A 86 19.28 2.06 6.84
C LEU A 86 18.53 1.50 5.62
N GLN A 87 17.22 1.25 5.78
CA GLN A 87 16.37 0.80 4.69
C GLN A 87 16.36 1.82 3.55
N LEU A 88 16.23 3.13 3.84
CA LEU A 88 16.24 4.20 2.86
C LEU A 88 17.53 4.21 2.04
N ILE A 89 18.69 4.10 2.67
CA ILE A 89 19.99 4.05 1.97
C ILE A 89 20.06 2.81 1.08
N LEU A 90 19.65 1.65 1.60
CA LEU A 90 19.68 0.39 0.87
C LEU A 90 18.74 0.42 -0.34
N TRP A 91 17.47 0.80 -0.15
CA TRP A 91 16.54 0.80 -1.27
C TRP A 91 16.91 1.83 -2.33
N CYS A 92 17.39 3.04 -1.95
CA CYS A 92 17.84 4.02 -2.93
C CYS A 92 18.99 3.49 -3.79
N GLY A 93 19.99 2.84 -3.17
CA GLY A 93 21.08 2.23 -3.90
C GLY A 93 20.62 1.13 -4.87
N ILE A 94 19.65 0.30 -4.43
CA ILE A 94 19.10 -0.78 -5.25
C ILE A 94 18.17 -0.21 -6.33
N ALA A 95 17.32 0.78 -6.03
CA ALA A 95 16.48 1.46 -7.02
C ALA A 95 17.35 2.10 -8.11
N LEU A 96 18.43 2.79 -7.73
CA LEU A 96 19.39 3.36 -8.66
C LEU A 96 20.07 2.28 -9.51
N SER A 97 20.43 1.12 -8.93
CA SER A 97 21.07 0.03 -9.65
C SER A 97 20.15 -0.60 -10.71
N THR A 98 18.82 -0.39 -10.62
CA THR A 98 17.88 -0.82 -11.66
C THR A 98 18.22 -0.21 -13.03
N ALA A 99 18.76 1.01 -13.07
CA ALA A 99 19.15 1.68 -14.30
C ALA A 99 20.28 0.95 -15.07
N PHE A 100 21.01 0.06 -14.40
CA PHE A 100 22.15 -0.66 -14.96
C PHE A 100 21.85 -2.12 -15.29
N VAL A 101 20.61 -2.57 -15.07
CA VAL A 101 20.17 -3.94 -15.39
C VAL A 101 20.21 -4.19 -16.89
N THR A 102 20.80 -5.33 -17.28
CA THR A 102 20.99 -5.75 -18.68
C THR A 102 20.41 -7.14 -18.95
N THR A 103 20.15 -7.93 -17.91
CA THR A 103 19.65 -9.30 -18.02
C THR A 103 18.40 -9.55 -17.17
N GLU A 104 17.63 -10.59 -17.53
CA GLU A 104 16.47 -11.04 -16.74
C GLU A 104 16.87 -11.39 -15.31
N THR A 105 17.97 -12.13 -15.13
CA THR A 105 18.45 -12.55 -13.80
C THR A 105 18.81 -11.35 -12.93
N GLU A 106 19.50 -10.35 -13.50
CA GLU A 106 19.80 -9.11 -12.76
C GLU A 106 18.51 -8.38 -12.33
N LEU A 107 17.51 -8.32 -13.21
CA LEU A 107 16.22 -7.72 -12.87
C LEU A 107 15.53 -8.47 -11.71
N ILE A 108 15.51 -9.80 -11.76
CA ILE A 108 14.95 -10.65 -10.69
C ILE A 108 15.64 -10.39 -9.36
N VAL A 109 16.98 -10.44 -9.35
CA VAL A 109 17.79 -10.21 -8.14
C VAL A 109 17.60 -8.80 -7.63
N ASN A 110 17.59 -7.80 -8.51
CA ASN A 110 17.35 -6.40 -8.16
C ASN A 110 15.98 -6.20 -7.51
N ARG A 111 14.89 -6.74 -8.09
CA ARG A 111 13.54 -6.64 -7.52
C ARG A 111 13.41 -7.35 -6.17
N PHE A 112 14.02 -8.52 -6.02
CA PHE A 112 14.07 -9.25 -4.75
C PHE A 112 14.83 -8.45 -3.67
N ALA A 113 16.01 -7.93 -4.01
CA ALA A 113 16.81 -7.10 -3.11
C ALA A 113 16.08 -5.80 -2.72
N LEU A 114 15.37 -5.15 -3.68
CA LEU A 114 14.56 -3.98 -3.40
C LEU A 114 13.43 -4.32 -2.42
N GLY A 115 12.78 -5.48 -2.60
CA GLY A 115 11.77 -5.98 -1.68
C GLY A 115 12.32 -6.14 -0.26
N ILE A 116 13.50 -6.75 -0.10
CA ILE A 116 14.17 -6.86 1.20
C ILE A 116 14.44 -5.47 1.79
N ALA A 117 14.99 -4.54 1.01
CA ALA A 117 15.35 -3.22 1.50
C ALA A 117 14.12 -2.39 1.95
N GLU A 118 12.99 -2.51 1.27
CA GLU A 118 11.74 -1.83 1.61
C GLU A 118 10.87 -2.62 2.61
N GLY A 119 11.11 -3.92 2.74
CA GLY A 119 10.32 -4.80 3.60
C GLY A 119 10.40 -4.37 5.05
N GLY A 120 9.33 -3.84 5.61
CA GLY A 120 9.31 -3.38 6.99
C GLY A 120 9.25 -1.86 7.16
N VAL A 121 9.45 -1.05 6.13
CA VAL A 121 9.33 0.41 6.22
C VAL A 121 7.96 0.81 6.78
N LEU A 122 6.87 0.20 6.29
CA LEU A 122 5.53 0.41 6.82
C LEU A 122 5.43 0.04 8.30
N THR A 123 5.96 -1.12 8.67
CA THR A 123 5.93 -1.62 10.05
C THR A 123 6.71 -0.71 10.98
N CYS A 124 7.89 -0.27 10.56
CA CYS A 124 8.72 0.69 11.32
C CYS A 124 8.03 2.05 11.46
N ALA A 125 7.36 2.53 10.41
CA ALA A 125 6.59 3.78 10.46
C ALA A 125 5.40 3.68 11.44
N ILE A 126 4.72 2.53 11.52
CA ILE A 126 3.67 2.29 12.51
C ILE A 126 4.24 2.30 13.93
N VAL A 127 5.43 1.74 14.15
CA VAL A 127 6.14 1.81 15.44
C VAL A 127 6.44 3.27 15.79
N LEU A 128 6.95 4.06 14.85
CA LEU A 128 7.20 5.49 15.03
C LEU A 128 5.91 6.25 15.36
N ILE A 129 4.82 6.02 14.61
CA ILE A 129 3.51 6.66 14.88
C ILE A 129 3.03 6.29 16.28
N ARG A 130 3.18 5.04 16.70
CA ARG A 130 2.82 4.61 18.06
C ARG A 130 3.61 5.33 19.14
N ALA A 131 4.86 5.67 18.91
CA ALA A 131 5.74 6.38 19.85
C ALA A 131 5.41 7.87 19.98
N TRP A 132 4.73 8.46 18.96
CA TRP A 132 4.45 9.89 18.88
C TRP A 132 2.98 10.29 19.07
N PHE A 133 2.04 9.33 18.92
CA PHE A 133 0.60 9.61 18.94
C PHE A 133 -0.12 8.72 19.94
N THR A 134 -1.02 9.32 20.72
CA THR A 134 -1.87 8.61 21.68
C THR A 134 -2.93 7.74 20.96
N ARG A 135 -3.52 6.76 21.67
CA ARG A 135 -4.57 5.86 21.08
C ARG A 135 -5.65 6.60 20.29
N PRO A 136 -6.26 7.69 20.80
CA PRO A 136 -7.29 8.40 20.06
C PRO A 136 -6.77 9.05 18.77
N GLU A 137 -5.48 9.42 18.72
CA GLU A 137 -4.85 10.08 17.58
C GLU A 137 -4.33 9.11 16.53
N ARG A 138 -3.94 7.87 16.94
CA ARG A 138 -3.29 6.87 16.07
C ARG A 138 -4.11 6.50 14.85
N ALA A 139 -5.42 6.32 15.02
CA ALA A 139 -6.30 5.99 13.90
C ALA A 139 -6.22 7.05 12.80
N ARG A 140 -6.29 8.33 13.20
CA ARG A 140 -6.16 9.46 12.27
C ARG A 140 -4.75 9.57 11.68
N ALA A 141 -3.70 9.39 12.48
CA ALA A 141 -2.32 9.44 12.02
C ALA A 141 -2.03 8.32 11.00
N ASN A 142 -2.44 7.08 11.27
CA ASN A 142 -2.31 5.97 10.35
C ASN A 142 -3.10 6.19 9.05
N THR A 143 -4.33 6.70 9.14
CA THR A 143 -5.13 6.99 7.93
C THR A 143 -4.45 8.04 7.06
N LEU A 144 -3.96 9.15 7.65
CA LEU A 144 -3.22 10.17 6.92
C LEU A 144 -1.92 9.64 6.33
N PHE A 145 -1.20 8.79 7.08
CA PHE A 145 0.02 8.15 6.59
C PHE A 145 -0.26 7.24 5.39
N LEU A 146 -1.30 6.40 5.46
CA LEU A 146 -1.67 5.46 4.39
C LEU A 146 -2.24 6.13 3.14
N LEU A 147 -2.67 7.40 3.18
CA LEU A 147 -3.02 8.16 1.98
C LEU A 147 -1.82 8.29 1.01
N SER A 148 -0.59 8.16 1.51
CA SER A 148 0.62 8.13 0.67
C SER A 148 0.57 7.04 -0.40
N LEU A 149 -0.08 5.90 -0.15
CA LEU A 149 -0.26 4.82 -1.12
C LEU A 149 -1.04 5.25 -2.37
N ALA A 150 -1.99 6.16 -2.22
CA ALA A 150 -2.76 6.68 -3.34
C ALA A 150 -2.12 7.95 -3.94
N VAL A 151 -1.45 8.76 -3.11
CA VAL A 151 -0.78 10.00 -3.56
C VAL A 151 0.47 9.68 -4.40
N ALA A 152 1.22 8.65 -4.04
CA ALA A 152 2.45 8.29 -4.76
C ALA A 152 2.20 8.02 -6.26
N PRO A 153 1.27 7.15 -6.69
CA PRO A 153 1.00 6.92 -8.11
C PRO A 153 0.43 8.16 -8.84
N VAL A 154 -0.28 9.05 -8.13
CA VAL A 154 -0.78 10.31 -8.72
C VAL A 154 0.38 11.21 -9.14
N ILE A 155 1.49 11.17 -8.39
CA ILE A 155 2.70 11.94 -8.69
C ILE A 155 3.61 11.15 -9.64
N ALA A 156 3.85 9.88 -9.34
CA ALA A 156 4.81 9.04 -10.05
C ALA A 156 4.42 8.81 -11.52
N ASN A 157 3.17 8.40 -11.78
CA ASN A 157 2.79 8.02 -13.14
C ASN A 157 2.96 9.16 -14.16
N PRO A 158 2.50 10.41 -13.92
CA PRO A 158 2.76 11.52 -14.83
C PRO A 158 4.25 11.86 -14.95
N LEU A 159 4.99 11.82 -13.83
CA LEU A 159 6.43 12.09 -13.82
C LEU A 159 7.19 11.04 -14.64
N SER A 160 6.96 9.76 -14.36
CA SER A 160 7.55 8.64 -15.12
C SER A 160 7.18 8.73 -16.60
N GLY A 161 5.91 9.01 -16.91
CA GLY A 161 5.44 9.19 -18.28
C GLY A 161 6.15 10.33 -19.00
N PHE A 162 6.32 11.47 -18.34
CA PHE A 162 7.06 12.62 -18.88
C PHE A 162 8.53 12.28 -19.13
N ILE A 163 9.19 11.62 -18.19
CA ILE A 163 10.60 11.23 -18.34
C ILE A 163 10.76 10.23 -19.49
N LEU A 164 9.88 9.22 -19.57
CA LEU A 164 9.91 8.20 -20.63
C LEU A 164 9.59 8.76 -22.03
N GLU A 165 8.81 9.84 -22.13
CA GLU A 165 8.54 10.51 -23.41
C GLU A 165 9.79 11.20 -23.96
N HIS A 166 10.68 11.71 -23.09
CA HIS A 166 11.83 12.54 -23.47
C HIS A 166 13.17 11.83 -23.25
N SER A 167 13.19 10.66 -22.61
CA SER A 167 14.41 9.97 -22.24
C SER A 167 14.20 8.44 -22.15
N THR A 168 15.09 7.73 -21.48
CA THR A 168 15.06 6.28 -21.35
C THR A 168 14.51 5.83 -19.99
N TRP A 169 14.10 4.56 -19.90
CA TRP A 169 13.71 3.96 -18.64
C TRP A 169 14.86 3.95 -17.62
N ARG A 170 16.12 3.88 -18.08
CA ARG A 170 17.30 3.98 -17.21
C ARG A 170 17.37 5.35 -16.54
N THR A 171 17.20 6.41 -17.32
CA THR A 171 17.16 7.79 -16.80
C THR A 171 16.02 7.98 -15.80
N MET A 172 14.86 7.36 -16.07
CA MET A 172 13.71 7.43 -15.16
C MET A 172 14.07 6.90 -13.76
N PHE A 173 14.69 5.71 -13.66
CA PHE A 173 15.10 5.16 -12.37
C PHE A 173 16.14 6.02 -11.66
N VAL A 174 17.09 6.61 -12.37
CA VAL A 174 18.08 7.53 -11.78
C VAL A 174 17.41 8.79 -11.22
N VAL A 175 16.52 9.40 -11.99
CA VAL A 175 15.84 10.65 -11.59
C VAL A 175 14.90 10.44 -10.43
N GLU A 176 14.16 9.32 -10.42
CA GLU A 176 13.17 9.03 -9.38
C GLU A 176 13.79 8.53 -8.06
N ALA A 177 14.96 7.88 -8.11
CA ALA A 177 15.69 7.49 -6.90
C ALA A 177 16.37 8.69 -6.20
N ALA A 178 16.78 9.72 -6.93
CA ALA A 178 17.52 10.86 -6.38
C ALA A 178 16.79 11.60 -5.24
N PRO A 179 15.48 11.91 -5.32
CA PRO A 179 14.74 12.56 -4.23
C PRO A 179 14.77 11.78 -2.93
N ALA A 180 14.75 10.45 -2.96
CA ALA A 180 14.79 9.63 -1.77
C ALA A 180 16.13 9.74 -1.03
N LEU A 181 17.27 9.85 -1.73
CA LEU A 181 18.57 10.13 -1.12
C LEU A 181 18.59 11.48 -0.42
N LEU A 182 18.09 12.53 -1.07
CA LEU A 182 17.97 13.85 -0.47
C LEU A 182 17.06 13.84 0.76
N TRP A 183 15.96 13.06 0.68
CA TRP A 183 15.04 12.93 1.80
C TRP A 183 15.66 12.23 3.01
N GLY A 184 16.68 11.41 2.82
CA GLY A 184 17.46 10.80 3.89
C GLY A 184 18.08 11.84 4.84
N PHE A 185 18.58 12.96 4.33
CA PHE A 185 19.07 14.07 5.17
C PHE A 185 17.94 14.71 5.97
N VAL A 186 16.78 14.97 5.32
CA VAL A 186 15.59 15.50 5.99
C VAL A 186 15.12 14.53 7.08
N TRP A 187 15.06 13.24 6.76
CA TRP A 187 14.69 12.18 7.71
C TRP A 187 15.59 12.17 8.94
N TRP A 188 16.90 12.15 8.71
CA TRP A 188 17.87 12.07 9.82
C TRP A 188 17.78 13.27 10.75
N TRP A 189 17.56 14.44 10.20
CA TRP A 189 17.52 15.71 10.95
C TRP A 189 16.17 15.96 11.62
N ALA A 190 15.06 15.63 10.97
CA ALA A 190 13.72 15.98 11.44
C ALA A 190 13.10 14.92 12.36
N ILE A 191 13.44 13.63 12.19
CA ILE A 191 12.83 12.53 12.94
C ILE A 191 13.62 12.21 14.21
N ALA A 192 12.87 11.93 15.28
CA ALA A 192 13.34 11.36 16.54
C ALA A 192 12.45 10.14 16.89
N ASP A 193 12.98 9.19 17.67
CA ASP A 193 12.22 7.97 18.02
C ASP A 193 11.10 8.24 19.02
N GLY A 194 11.18 9.32 19.78
CA GLY A 194 10.12 9.69 20.72
C GLY A 194 10.20 11.12 21.23
N PRO A 195 9.15 11.59 21.92
CA PRO A 195 9.06 12.97 22.39
C PRO A 195 10.13 13.33 23.41
N ARG A 196 10.77 12.34 24.08
CA ARG A 196 11.83 12.61 25.06
C ARG A 196 13.10 13.19 24.42
N GLU A 197 13.37 12.86 23.15
CA GLU A 197 14.60 13.19 22.45
C GLU A 197 14.63 14.59 21.83
N VAL A 198 13.49 15.29 21.85
CA VAL A 198 13.35 16.58 21.14
C VAL A 198 13.23 17.77 22.08
N SER A 199 13.72 18.92 21.62
CA SER A 199 13.66 20.19 22.33
C SER A 199 12.61 21.18 21.78
N TRP A 200 12.06 20.89 20.59
CA TRP A 200 11.12 21.79 19.90
C TRP A 200 9.66 21.67 20.39
N LEU A 201 9.34 20.67 21.23
CA LEU A 201 8.05 20.58 21.90
C LEU A 201 8.04 21.49 23.14
N ASP A 202 6.90 22.15 23.34
CA ASP A 202 6.65 22.88 24.58
C ASP A 202 6.81 21.93 25.79
N PRO A 203 7.49 22.36 26.88
CA PRO A 203 7.78 21.50 28.03
C PRO A 203 6.52 20.86 28.66
N GLU A 204 5.42 21.60 28.76
CA GLU A 204 4.17 21.10 29.34
C GLU A 204 3.49 20.10 28.40
N GLU A 205 3.47 20.38 27.08
CA GLU A 205 2.95 19.45 26.07
C GLU A 205 3.76 18.18 26.06
N LYS A 206 5.09 18.28 26.10
CA LYS A 206 6.02 17.16 26.16
C LYS A 206 5.76 16.27 27.38
N ALA A 207 5.63 16.88 28.57
CA ALA A 207 5.36 16.14 29.81
C ALA A 207 3.99 15.43 29.76
N ARG A 208 2.94 16.12 29.30
CA ARG A 208 1.60 15.54 29.14
C ARG A 208 1.59 14.39 28.16
N LEU A 209 2.26 14.52 27.01
CA LEU A 209 2.34 13.47 25.99
C LEU A 209 3.07 12.23 26.51
N ILE A 210 4.23 12.42 27.17
CA ILE A 210 5.01 11.31 27.77
C ILE A 210 4.16 10.57 28.81
N ALA A 211 3.51 11.29 29.72
CA ALA A 211 2.67 10.70 30.75
C ALA A 211 1.48 9.90 30.16
N ALA A 212 0.88 10.41 29.08
CA ALA A 212 -0.22 9.70 28.38
C ALA A 212 0.28 8.40 27.73
N LEU A 213 1.40 8.45 27.01
CA LEU A 213 2.00 7.26 26.35
C LEU A 213 2.46 6.21 27.36
N GLU A 214 3.03 6.62 28.50
CA GLU A 214 3.41 5.69 29.57
C GLU A 214 2.22 5.04 30.24
N ARG A 215 1.13 5.78 30.48
CA ARG A 215 -0.11 5.20 31.02
C ARG A 215 -0.66 4.14 30.07
N GLU A 216 -0.73 4.44 28.76
CA GLU A 216 -1.17 3.48 27.76
C GLU A 216 -0.28 2.24 27.70
N ALA A 217 1.04 2.40 27.86
CA ALA A 217 1.98 1.29 27.86
C ALA A 217 1.76 0.36 29.08
N ARG A 218 1.46 0.93 30.25
CA ARG A 218 1.14 0.16 31.49
C ARG A 218 -0.18 -0.59 31.39
N GLU A 219 -1.20 0.04 30.76
CA GLU A 219 -2.51 -0.57 30.54
C GLU A 219 -2.48 -1.69 29.52
N SER A 220 -1.54 -1.64 28.58
CA SER A 220 -1.33 -2.65 27.54
C SER A 220 -0.46 -3.77 28.04
N GLY A 221 -0.94 -4.61 28.97
CA GLY A 221 -0.20 -5.77 29.48
C GLY A 221 0.27 -6.73 28.37
N PRO A 222 1.17 -7.70 28.68
CA PRO A 222 1.65 -8.66 27.68
C PRO A 222 0.46 -9.42 27.08
N ALA A 223 0.42 -9.48 25.74
CA ALA A 223 -0.60 -10.26 25.02
C ALA A 223 -0.46 -11.74 25.40
N ARG A 224 -1.29 -12.21 26.31
CA ARG A 224 -1.41 -13.63 26.67
C ARG A 224 -2.51 -14.25 25.83
N GLY A 225 -2.18 -15.00 24.81
CA GLY A 225 -3.12 -15.72 23.97
C GLY A 225 -2.45 -16.89 23.24
N HIS A 226 -3.21 -17.95 22.96
CA HIS A 226 -2.77 -19.06 22.11
C HIS A 226 -2.70 -18.58 20.65
N TRP A 227 -1.60 -17.95 20.27
CA TRP A 227 -1.40 -17.39 18.93
C TRP A 227 -1.60 -18.43 17.81
N LEU A 228 -1.26 -19.72 18.04
CA LEU A 228 -1.49 -20.80 17.09
C LEU A 228 -2.98 -21.03 16.83
N ALA A 229 -3.84 -20.90 17.83
CA ALA A 229 -5.28 -21.05 17.65
C ALA A 229 -5.86 -19.93 16.75
N THR A 230 -5.24 -18.75 16.74
CA THR A 230 -5.64 -17.64 15.88
C THR A 230 -5.47 -17.96 14.39
N LEU A 231 -4.46 -18.76 14.04
CA LEU A 231 -4.21 -19.14 12.66
C LEU A 231 -5.37 -19.94 12.04
N TRP A 232 -6.10 -20.68 12.88
CA TRP A 232 -7.24 -21.50 12.46
C TRP A 232 -8.61 -20.84 12.73
N HIS A 233 -8.62 -19.58 13.18
CA HIS A 233 -9.87 -18.87 13.42
C HIS A 233 -10.59 -18.60 12.09
N PRO A 234 -11.87 -19.01 11.92
CA PRO A 234 -12.57 -18.92 10.64
C PRO A 234 -12.57 -17.51 10.02
N ALA A 235 -12.80 -16.48 10.85
CA ALA A 235 -12.79 -15.10 10.36
C ALA A 235 -11.39 -14.68 9.85
N VAL A 236 -10.30 -15.16 10.46
CA VAL A 236 -8.93 -14.88 10.01
C VAL A 236 -8.68 -15.54 8.67
N LEU A 237 -9.07 -16.82 8.52
CA LEU A 237 -8.89 -17.55 7.26
C LEU A 237 -9.71 -16.95 6.12
N LEU A 238 -10.96 -16.56 6.38
CA LEU A 238 -11.82 -15.91 5.40
C LEU A 238 -11.25 -14.53 4.98
N LEU A 239 -10.80 -13.73 5.94
CA LEU A 239 -10.17 -12.43 5.65
C LEU A 239 -8.81 -12.58 4.95
N ALA A 240 -8.05 -13.62 5.29
CA ALA A 240 -6.78 -13.93 4.63
C ALA A 240 -7.00 -14.33 3.16
N LEU A 241 -7.95 -15.23 2.90
CA LEU A 241 -8.32 -15.64 1.55
C LEU A 241 -8.89 -14.45 0.74
N TYR A 242 -9.80 -13.68 1.34
CA TYR A 242 -10.30 -12.45 0.74
C TYR A 242 -9.15 -11.51 0.36
N ASN A 243 -8.22 -11.24 1.27
CA ASN A 243 -7.13 -10.30 1.02
C ASN A 243 -6.12 -10.84 0.00
N PHE A 244 -5.86 -12.15 -0.03
CA PHE A 244 -5.08 -12.79 -1.07
C PHE A 244 -5.68 -12.52 -2.46
N MET A 245 -6.98 -12.83 -2.64
CA MET A 245 -7.68 -12.63 -3.91
C MET A 245 -7.72 -11.16 -4.32
N ALA A 246 -7.97 -10.30 -3.36
CA ALA A 246 -8.04 -8.86 -3.58
C ALA A 246 -6.69 -8.27 -4.00
N LEU A 247 -5.60 -8.62 -3.31
CA LEU A 247 -4.27 -8.09 -3.64
C LEU A 247 -3.66 -8.76 -4.88
N MET A 248 -4.02 -10.01 -5.20
CA MET A 248 -3.65 -10.64 -6.47
C MET A 248 -4.21 -9.83 -7.65
N ALA A 249 -5.49 -9.48 -7.60
CA ALA A 249 -6.13 -8.67 -8.63
C ALA A 249 -5.53 -7.25 -8.69
N GLU A 250 -5.38 -6.59 -7.53
CA GLU A 250 -4.86 -5.22 -7.44
C GLU A 250 -3.47 -5.09 -8.03
N TRP A 251 -2.51 -5.88 -7.55
CA TRP A 251 -1.13 -5.78 -7.99
C TRP A 251 -0.94 -6.24 -9.43
N GLY A 252 -1.75 -7.23 -9.89
CA GLY A 252 -1.80 -7.59 -11.30
C GLY A 252 -2.22 -6.41 -12.16
N VAL A 253 -3.33 -5.76 -11.82
CA VAL A 253 -3.81 -4.58 -12.55
C VAL A 253 -2.83 -3.42 -12.46
N ASN A 254 -2.33 -3.10 -11.26
CA ASN A 254 -1.45 -1.94 -11.05
C ASN A 254 -0.17 -2.00 -11.88
N PHE A 255 0.51 -3.15 -11.90
CA PHE A 255 1.74 -3.30 -12.66
C PHE A 255 1.54 -3.34 -14.17
N TRP A 256 0.40 -3.85 -14.64
CA TRP A 256 0.14 -3.96 -16.06
C TRP A 256 -0.71 -2.82 -16.65
N LEU A 257 -1.33 -1.96 -15.80
CA LEU A 257 -2.16 -0.84 -16.23
C LEU A 257 -1.48 0.07 -17.27
N PRO A 258 -0.22 0.53 -17.08
CA PRO A 258 0.43 1.36 -18.10
C PRO A 258 0.66 0.62 -19.41
N THR A 259 0.97 -0.68 -19.35
CA THR A 259 1.15 -1.50 -20.56
C THR A 259 -0.17 -1.68 -21.31
N VAL A 260 -1.27 -1.97 -20.59
CA VAL A 260 -2.62 -2.08 -21.18
C VAL A 260 -3.01 -0.79 -21.87
N LEU A 261 -2.77 0.36 -21.24
CA LEU A 261 -3.04 1.67 -21.85
C LEU A 261 -2.11 1.96 -23.04
N LYS A 262 -0.83 1.57 -22.97
CA LYS A 262 0.12 1.77 -24.06
C LYS A 262 -0.25 0.95 -25.31
N GLU A 263 -0.80 -0.25 -25.14
CA GLU A 263 -1.26 -1.10 -26.25
C GLU A 263 -2.44 -0.49 -27.04
N THR A 264 -3.13 0.54 -26.51
CA THR A 264 -4.16 1.29 -27.25
C THR A 264 -3.58 2.32 -28.22
N GLY A 265 -2.23 2.43 -28.36
CA GLY A 265 -1.56 3.35 -29.27
C GLY A 265 -1.26 4.74 -28.69
N LEU A 266 -1.59 4.99 -27.42
CA LEU A 266 -1.31 6.28 -26.77
C LEU A 266 0.20 6.50 -26.56
N SER A 267 0.64 7.78 -26.52
CA SER A 267 2.01 8.10 -26.12
C SER A 267 2.25 7.77 -24.65
N ILE A 268 3.48 7.49 -24.25
CA ILE A 268 3.78 7.09 -22.87
C ILE A 268 3.53 8.24 -21.89
N GLY A 269 3.69 9.49 -22.30
CA GLY A 269 3.34 10.66 -21.50
C GLY A 269 1.86 10.73 -21.20
N VAL A 270 1.00 10.51 -22.20
CA VAL A 270 -0.47 10.44 -22.02
C VAL A 270 -0.84 9.25 -21.14
N VAL A 271 -0.21 8.09 -21.32
CA VAL A 271 -0.42 6.91 -20.47
C VAL A 271 -0.12 7.25 -19.01
N GLY A 272 0.96 7.96 -18.71
CA GLY A 272 1.30 8.39 -17.35
C GLY A 272 0.19 9.23 -16.71
N VAL A 273 -0.36 10.20 -17.43
CA VAL A 273 -1.46 11.03 -16.92
C VAL A 273 -2.74 10.19 -16.70
N LEU A 274 -3.10 9.34 -17.67
CA LEU A 274 -4.29 8.49 -17.55
C LEU A 274 -4.16 7.44 -16.44
N ALA A 275 -2.96 6.89 -16.24
CA ALA A 275 -2.69 5.94 -15.17
C ALA A 275 -2.73 6.57 -13.76
N ALA A 276 -2.63 7.89 -13.64
CA ALA A 276 -2.77 8.60 -12.36
C ALA A 276 -4.25 8.80 -11.95
N LEU A 277 -5.16 8.93 -12.92
CA LEU A 277 -6.58 9.26 -12.66
C LEU A 277 -7.28 8.25 -11.72
N PRO A 278 -7.09 6.92 -11.87
CA PRO A 278 -7.67 5.93 -10.95
C PRO A 278 -7.31 6.17 -9.49
N TYR A 279 -6.07 6.56 -9.22
CA TYR A 279 -5.58 6.82 -7.86
C TYR A 279 -6.08 8.15 -7.31
N ALA A 280 -6.20 9.18 -8.16
CA ALA A 280 -6.81 10.45 -7.79
C ALA A 280 -8.28 10.24 -7.37
N LEU A 281 -9.05 9.47 -8.15
CA LEU A 281 -10.39 9.06 -7.75
C LEU A 281 -10.37 8.19 -6.49
N GLY A 282 -9.35 7.33 -6.35
CA GLY A 282 -9.14 6.47 -5.18
C GLY A 282 -9.02 7.26 -3.88
N ILE A 283 -8.32 8.39 -3.87
CA ILE A 283 -8.24 9.28 -2.70
C ILE A 283 -9.64 9.74 -2.27
N VAL A 284 -10.45 10.16 -3.23
CA VAL A 284 -11.84 10.59 -2.97
C VAL A 284 -12.67 9.43 -2.42
N MET A 285 -12.59 8.26 -3.05
CA MET A 285 -13.33 7.06 -2.64
C MET A 285 -12.90 6.56 -1.25
N MET A 286 -11.59 6.57 -0.94
CA MET A 286 -11.08 6.25 0.40
C MET A 286 -11.74 7.13 1.47
N ILE A 287 -11.81 8.42 1.24
CA ILE A 287 -12.40 9.38 2.19
C ILE A 287 -13.92 9.19 2.31
N MET A 288 -14.60 9.04 1.16
CA MET A 288 -16.07 8.91 1.13
C MET A 288 -16.54 7.61 1.79
N VAL A 289 -15.93 6.47 1.43
CA VAL A 289 -16.31 5.16 1.96
C VAL A 289 -15.98 5.08 3.45
N ALA A 290 -14.79 5.55 3.88
CA ALA A 290 -14.43 5.57 5.29
C ALA A 290 -15.41 6.42 6.11
N ARG A 291 -15.74 7.64 5.66
CA ARG A 291 -16.73 8.50 6.33
C ARG A 291 -18.13 7.87 6.39
N SER A 292 -18.56 7.23 5.30
CA SER A 292 -19.86 6.55 5.25
C SER A 292 -19.90 5.37 6.22
N SER A 293 -18.84 4.57 6.23
CA SER A 293 -18.66 3.43 7.13
C SER A 293 -18.64 3.88 8.61
N ASP A 294 -17.91 4.97 8.92
CA ASP A 294 -17.84 5.52 10.28
C ASP A 294 -19.20 6.05 10.76
N ARG A 295 -19.90 6.79 9.92
CA ARG A 295 -21.21 7.37 10.26
C ARG A 295 -22.30 6.32 10.51
N ARG A 296 -22.24 5.19 9.78
CA ARG A 296 -23.20 4.09 9.91
C ARG A 296 -22.77 3.06 10.95
N GLY A 297 -21.55 3.16 11.47
CA GLY A 297 -20.94 2.15 12.33
C GLY A 297 -20.83 0.79 11.66
N GLU A 298 -20.70 0.72 10.34
CA GLU A 298 -20.76 -0.49 9.53
C GLU A 298 -19.50 -0.63 8.67
N ARG A 299 -18.76 -1.73 8.82
CA ARG A 299 -17.49 -1.98 8.13
C ARG A 299 -17.59 -3.02 7.02
N LYS A 300 -18.27 -4.11 7.32
CA LYS A 300 -18.30 -5.32 6.49
C LYS A 300 -18.91 -5.06 5.13
N TRP A 301 -20.10 -4.48 5.09
CA TRP A 301 -20.81 -4.26 3.83
C TRP A 301 -20.19 -3.16 2.98
N HIS A 302 -19.56 -2.14 3.60
CA HIS A 302 -18.80 -1.14 2.85
C HIS A 302 -17.57 -1.76 2.18
N MET A 303 -16.85 -2.65 2.86
CA MET A 303 -15.73 -3.40 2.29
C MET A 303 -16.21 -4.31 1.15
N ILE A 304 -17.26 -5.11 1.38
CA ILE A 304 -17.82 -6.03 0.37
C ILE A 304 -18.29 -5.27 -0.86
N ALA A 305 -19.08 -4.21 -0.69
CA ALA A 305 -19.60 -3.41 -1.80
C ALA A 305 -18.47 -2.76 -2.61
N ALA A 306 -17.51 -2.13 -1.94
CA ALA A 306 -16.38 -1.50 -2.62
C ALA A 306 -15.58 -2.51 -3.46
N THR A 307 -15.35 -3.72 -2.94
CA THR A 307 -14.63 -4.78 -3.65
C THR A 307 -15.44 -5.36 -4.80
N ALA A 308 -16.74 -5.61 -4.60
CA ALA A 308 -17.63 -6.10 -5.65
C ALA A 308 -17.78 -5.11 -6.81
N PHE A 309 -17.94 -3.82 -6.51
CA PHE A 309 -17.97 -2.76 -7.54
C PHE A 309 -16.64 -2.69 -8.29
N SER A 310 -15.50 -2.82 -7.60
CA SER A 310 -14.20 -2.89 -8.26
C SER A 310 -14.14 -4.04 -9.27
N GLY A 311 -14.53 -5.25 -8.87
CA GLY A 311 -14.58 -6.40 -9.77
C GLY A 311 -15.52 -6.20 -10.96
N MET A 312 -16.71 -5.67 -10.72
CA MET A 312 -17.69 -5.37 -11.76
C MET A 312 -17.13 -4.36 -12.78
N PHE A 313 -16.51 -3.26 -12.33
CA PHE A 313 -15.94 -2.27 -13.23
C PHE A 313 -14.72 -2.79 -14.01
N LEU A 314 -13.93 -3.73 -13.45
CA LEU A 314 -12.88 -4.42 -14.21
C LEU A 314 -13.47 -5.26 -15.36
N LEU A 315 -14.58 -5.94 -15.14
CA LEU A 315 -15.28 -6.67 -16.19
C LEU A 315 -15.89 -5.72 -17.24
N CYS A 316 -16.47 -4.60 -16.79
CA CYS A 316 -16.97 -3.56 -17.68
C CYS A 316 -15.87 -2.92 -18.52
N ALA A 317 -14.65 -2.77 -17.99
CA ALA A 317 -13.52 -2.21 -18.73
C ALA A 317 -13.20 -2.99 -20.01
N GLN A 318 -13.42 -4.29 -20.02
CA GLN A 318 -13.20 -5.13 -21.20
C GLN A 318 -14.28 -4.95 -22.25
N LEU A 319 -15.54 -4.88 -21.83
CA LEU A 319 -16.66 -4.63 -22.72
C LEU A 319 -16.59 -3.22 -23.32
N SER A 320 -16.12 -2.26 -22.55
CA SER A 320 -15.97 -0.87 -22.98
C SER A 320 -14.85 -0.66 -24.00
N SER A 321 -13.94 -1.60 -24.17
CA SER A 321 -12.89 -1.53 -25.19
C SER A 321 -13.46 -1.43 -26.62
N ALA A 322 -14.64 -1.99 -26.86
CA ALA A 322 -15.38 -1.86 -28.12
C ALA A 322 -15.97 -0.45 -28.34
N ILE A 323 -16.17 0.33 -27.25
CA ILE A 323 -16.70 1.69 -27.29
C ILE A 323 -15.56 2.71 -27.50
N GLY A 324 -14.40 2.44 -26.91
CA GLY A 324 -13.21 3.27 -27.04
C GLY A 324 -12.39 3.41 -25.76
N VAL A 325 -11.19 3.92 -25.91
CA VAL A 325 -10.19 4.02 -24.83
C VAL A 325 -10.67 4.82 -23.62
N TYR A 326 -11.42 5.90 -23.82
CA TYR A 326 -11.90 6.73 -22.71
C TYR A 326 -12.95 6.02 -21.84
N ALA A 327 -13.80 5.19 -22.44
CA ALA A 327 -14.74 4.37 -21.71
C ALA A 327 -14.01 3.30 -20.87
N THR A 328 -12.96 2.70 -21.43
CA THR A 328 -12.08 1.75 -20.71
C THR A 328 -11.39 2.43 -19.55
N VAL A 329 -10.80 3.62 -19.76
CA VAL A 329 -10.14 4.41 -18.69
C VAL A 329 -11.14 4.75 -17.57
N LEU A 330 -12.35 5.17 -17.91
CA LEU A 330 -13.39 5.47 -16.92
C LEU A 330 -13.72 4.24 -16.06
N CYS A 331 -13.90 3.08 -16.68
CA CYS A 331 -14.14 1.83 -15.96
C CYS A 331 -12.95 1.45 -15.06
N LEU A 332 -11.72 1.61 -15.54
CA LEU A 332 -10.52 1.37 -14.73
C LEU A 332 -10.40 2.36 -13.56
N CYS A 333 -10.75 3.64 -13.78
CA CYS A 333 -10.82 4.63 -12.70
C CYS A 333 -11.82 4.21 -11.62
N LEU A 334 -13.01 3.78 -12.01
CA LEU A 334 -14.04 3.32 -11.09
C LEU A 334 -13.64 2.01 -10.39
N ALA A 335 -12.97 1.09 -11.09
CA ALA A 335 -12.49 -0.17 -10.54
C ALA A 335 -11.44 0.07 -9.45
N ILE A 336 -10.32 0.76 -9.78
CA ILE A 336 -9.22 1.02 -8.85
C ILE A 336 -9.67 1.97 -7.73
N GLY A 337 -10.47 2.99 -8.06
CA GLY A 337 -11.03 3.91 -7.08
C GLY A 337 -11.89 3.20 -6.04
N SER A 338 -12.80 2.32 -6.48
CA SER A 338 -13.62 1.50 -5.58
C SER A 338 -12.77 0.56 -4.72
N PHE A 339 -11.75 -0.06 -5.33
CA PHE A 339 -10.81 -0.92 -4.61
C PHE A 339 -10.11 -0.18 -3.46
N LEU A 340 -9.58 1.00 -3.72
CA LEU A 340 -8.93 1.83 -2.69
C LEU A 340 -9.91 2.24 -1.59
N GLY A 341 -11.18 2.47 -1.92
CA GLY A 341 -12.23 2.78 -0.96
C GLY A 341 -12.41 1.71 0.13
N ARG A 342 -12.09 0.44 -0.14
CA ARG A 342 -12.20 -0.64 0.85
C ARG A 342 -11.21 -0.55 2.02
N PHE A 343 -10.08 0.18 1.84
CA PHE A 343 -8.97 0.11 2.80
C PHE A 343 -9.35 0.49 4.24
N GLY A 344 -10.11 1.57 4.41
CA GLY A 344 -10.55 1.99 5.74
C GLY A 344 -11.39 0.92 6.46
N PRO A 345 -12.53 0.51 5.91
CA PRO A 345 -13.36 -0.55 6.50
C PRO A 345 -12.63 -1.88 6.68
N PHE A 346 -11.79 -2.27 5.69
CA PHE A 346 -11.08 -3.55 5.74
C PHE A 346 -10.11 -3.65 6.91
N TRP A 347 -9.25 -2.65 7.13
CA TRP A 347 -8.26 -2.70 8.21
C TRP A 347 -8.83 -2.49 9.60
N THR A 348 -10.07 -1.97 9.68
CA THR A 348 -10.79 -1.84 10.95
C THR A 348 -11.48 -3.15 11.34
N LEU A 349 -12.01 -3.90 10.36
CA LEU A 349 -12.81 -5.11 10.59
C LEU A 349 -12.10 -6.19 11.43
N PRO A 350 -10.82 -6.56 11.20
CA PRO A 350 -10.15 -7.56 12.03
C PRO A 350 -10.06 -7.17 13.50
N THR A 351 -9.94 -5.86 13.81
CA THR A 351 -9.88 -5.39 15.20
C THR A 351 -11.25 -5.40 15.91
N GLU A 352 -12.34 -5.45 15.15
CA GLU A 352 -13.70 -5.54 15.68
C GLU A 352 -14.19 -6.99 15.81
N VAL A 353 -13.72 -7.88 14.92
CA VAL A 353 -14.14 -9.30 14.88
C VAL A 353 -13.27 -10.20 15.76
N LEU A 354 -11.97 -9.87 15.91
CA LEU A 354 -11.03 -10.71 16.65
C LEU A 354 -10.87 -10.23 18.10
N PRO A 355 -10.73 -11.16 19.06
CA PRO A 355 -10.36 -10.79 20.42
C PRO A 355 -9.05 -9.99 20.46
N PRO A 356 -8.93 -8.96 21.32
CA PRO A 356 -7.74 -8.08 21.36
C PRO A 356 -6.41 -8.83 21.55
N ALA A 357 -6.43 -9.95 22.30
CA ALA A 357 -5.24 -10.77 22.57
C ALA A 357 -4.65 -11.43 21.31
N VAL A 358 -5.45 -11.65 20.28
CA VAL A 358 -5.05 -12.38 19.06
C VAL A 358 -5.16 -11.55 17.79
N ALA A 359 -5.74 -10.36 17.87
CA ALA A 359 -5.94 -9.47 16.72
C ALA A 359 -4.62 -9.15 15.98
N GLY A 360 -3.51 -8.93 16.70
CA GLY A 360 -2.22 -8.64 16.11
C GLY A 360 -1.69 -9.78 15.22
N VAL A 361 -1.79 -11.03 15.68
CA VAL A 361 -1.38 -12.22 14.90
C VAL A 361 -2.30 -12.42 13.70
N GLY A 362 -3.62 -12.26 13.90
CA GLY A 362 -4.61 -12.36 12.84
C GLY A 362 -4.37 -11.32 11.73
N ILE A 363 -4.13 -10.06 12.09
CA ILE A 363 -3.80 -9.00 11.12
C ILE A 363 -2.52 -9.33 10.37
N GLY A 364 -1.48 -9.86 11.06
CA GLY A 364 -0.24 -10.29 10.44
C GLY A 364 -0.46 -11.39 9.39
N LEU A 365 -1.26 -12.41 9.69
CA LEU A 365 -1.61 -13.48 8.76
C LEU A 365 -2.41 -12.95 7.54
N ILE A 366 -3.42 -12.11 7.79
CA ILE A 366 -4.24 -11.49 6.75
C ILE A 366 -3.36 -10.65 5.80
N ASN A 367 -2.42 -9.86 6.35
CA ASN A 367 -1.49 -9.08 5.55
C ASN A 367 -0.50 -9.97 4.77
N GLY A 368 0.04 -11.01 5.42
CA GLY A 368 0.93 -11.98 4.77
C GLY A 368 0.26 -12.69 3.59
N ALA A 369 -0.98 -13.15 3.75
CA ALA A 369 -1.77 -13.73 2.67
C ALA A 369 -1.98 -12.73 1.52
N GLY A 370 -2.25 -11.47 1.83
CA GLY A 370 -2.34 -10.41 0.83
C GLY A 370 -1.04 -10.22 0.04
N ASN A 371 0.11 -10.21 0.71
CA ASN A 371 1.41 -10.10 0.04
C ASN A 371 1.70 -11.30 -0.88
N LEU A 372 1.26 -12.52 -0.50
CA LEU A 372 1.31 -13.68 -1.40
C LEU A 372 0.43 -13.48 -2.64
N GLY A 373 -0.73 -12.84 -2.49
CA GLY A 373 -1.56 -12.40 -3.62
C GLY A 373 -0.80 -11.41 -4.51
N GLY A 374 -0.14 -10.43 -3.90
CA GLY A 374 0.74 -9.48 -4.60
C GLY A 374 1.88 -10.14 -5.37
N THR A 375 2.39 -11.26 -4.87
CA THR A 375 3.35 -12.11 -5.59
C THR A 375 2.72 -12.78 -6.81
N ALA A 376 1.52 -13.34 -6.66
CA ALA A 376 0.87 -14.10 -7.74
C ALA A 376 0.37 -13.22 -8.89
N GLY A 377 -0.14 -12.00 -8.58
CA GLY A 377 -0.82 -11.14 -9.52
C GLY A 377 0.02 -10.76 -10.75
N PRO A 378 1.14 -10.03 -10.60
CA PRO A 378 1.94 -9.57 -11.73
C PRO A 378 2.44 -10.71 -12.62
N TRP A 379 2.88 -11.82 -12.02
CA TRP A 379 3.32 -13.01 -12.75
C TRP A 379 2.19 -13.65 -13.54
N PHE A 380 1.03 -13.89 -12.90
CA PHE A 380 -0.15 -14.44 -13.57
C PHE A 380 -0.56 -13.63 -14.80
N PHE A 381 -0.61 -12.31 -14.69
CA PHE A 381 -0.93 -11.44 -15.81
C PHE A 381 0.08 -11.57 -16.95
N GLY A 382 1.38 -11.65 -16.63
CA GLY A 382 2.45 -11.85 -17.60
C GLY A 382 2.33 -13.20 -18.35
N VAL A 383 2.09 -14.30 -17.63
CA VAL A 383 1.89 -15.63 -18.20
C VAL A 383 0.68 -15.65 -19.13
N VAL A 384 -0.46 -15.09 -18.69
CA VAL A 384 -1.66 -15.02 -19.51
C VAL A 384 -1.42 -14.20 -20.77
N ARG A 385 -0.71 -13.06 -20.65
CA ARG A 385 -0.38 -12.20 -21.80
C ARG A 385 0.47 -12.94 -22.84
N ASP A 386 1.48 -13.70 -22.42
CA ASP A 386 2.31 -14.48 -23.32
C ASP A 386 1.55 -15.67 -23.96
N ALA A 387 0.64 -16.31 -23.23
CA ALA A 387 -0.14 -17.45 -23.72
C ALA A 387 -1.27 -17.05 -24.68
N THR A 388 -1.93 -15.90 -24.44
CA THR A 388 -3.16 -15.51 -25.17
C THR A 388 -2.97 -14.32 -26.10
N GLY A 389 -1.83 -13.63 -26.01
CA GLY A 389 -1.59 -12.39 -26.75
C GLY A 389 -2.39 -11.19 -26.24
N SER A 390 -3.14 -11.31 -25.13
CA SER A 390 -4.04 -10.28 -24.60
C SER A 390 -4.08 -10.26 -23.07
N PHE A 391 -4.42 -9.14 -22.46
CA PHE A 391 -4.72 -9.03 -21.02
C PHE A 391 -6.17 -9.35 -20.66
N THR A 392 -7.04 -9.61 -21.63
CA THR A 392 -8.50 -9.80 -21.42
C THR A 392 -8.78 -10.89 -20.40
N LEU A 393 -8.17 -12.07 -20.55
CA LEU A 393 -8.38 -13.18 -19.61
C LEU A 393 -7.85 -12.83 -18.21
N ALA A 394 -6.69 -12.17 -18.10
CA ALA A 394 -6.11 -11.78 -16.81
C ALA A 394 -7.01 -10.77 -16.08
N LEU A 395 -7.54 -9.77 -16.79
CA LEU A 395 -8.49 -8.80 -16.23
C LEU A 395 -9.83 -9.46 -15.86
N THR A 396 -10.31 -10.44 -16.65
CA THR A 396 -11.50 -11.24 -16.30
C THR A 396 -11.30 -11.99 -14.99
N VAL A 397 -10.18 -12.71 -14.87
CA VAL A 397 -9.87 -13.47 -13.66
C VAL A 397 -9.73 -12.53 -12.46
N ALA A 398 -9.10 -11.37 -12.63
CA ALA A 398 -8.99 -10.35 -11.56
C ALA A 398 -10.38 -9.83 -11.14
N GLY A 399 -11.25 -9.47 -12.09
CA GLY A 399 -12.60 -9.01 -11.80
C GLY A 399 -13.45 -10.06 -11.09
N VAL A 400 -13.42 -11.31 -11.58
CA VAL A 400 -14.11 -12.45 -10.96
C VAL A 400 -13.53 -12.74 -9.57
N SER A 401 -12.20 -12.69 -9.41
CA SER A 401 -11.53 -12.88 -8.11
C SER A 401 -12.01 -11.87 -7.06
N LEU A 402 -12.17 -10.59 -7.43
CA LEU A 402 -12.70 -9.56 -6.53
C LEU A 402 -14.16 -9.82 -6.15
N ILE A 403 -15.00 -10.23 -7.10
CA ILE A 403 -16.41 -10.56 -6.83
C ILE A 403 -16.49 -11.79 -5.92
N VAL A 404 -15.77 -12.86 -6.22
CA VAL A 404 -15.72 -14.08 -5.40
C VAL A 404 -15.15 -13.78 -4.02
N GLY A 405 -14.08 -13.00 -3.94
CA GLY A 405 -13.51 -12.53 -2.67
C GLY A 405 -14.54 -11.79 -1.83
N SER A 406 -15.33 -10.88 -2.45
CA SER A 406 -16.39 -10.16 -1.74
C SER A 406 -17.47 -11.10 -1.18
N LEU A 407 -17.84 -12.17 -1.91
CA LEU A 407 -18.79 -13.17 -1.44
C LEU A 407 -18.23 -14.03 -0.30
N ILE A 408 -16.93 -14.39 -0.34
CA ILE A 408 -16.23 -15.09 0.74
C ILE A 408 -16.27 -14.31 2.07
N ALA A 409 -16.31 -12.98 2.00
CA ALA A 409 -16.40 -12.15 3.19
C ALA A 409 -17.83 -12.07 3.79
N VAL A 410 -18.87 -12.51 3.09
CA VAL A 410 -20.26 -12.45 3.58
C VAL A 410 -20.49 -13.22 4.88
N PRO A 411 -19.99 -14.46 5.07
CA PRO A 411 -20.22 -15.22 6.30
C PRO A 411 -19.42 -14.71 7.52
N ILE A 412 -18.53 -13.73 7.37
CA ILE A 412 -17.79 -13.19 8.50
C ILE A 412 -18.79 -12.57 9.48
N GLY A 413 -18.85 -13.14 10.69
CA GLY A 413 -19.71 -12.65 11.76
C GLY A 413 -19.26 -11.25 12.18
N TRP A 414 -20.10 -10.26 11.98
CA TRP A 414 -19.91 -8.90 12.42
C TRP A 414 -21.19 -8.41 13.10
N ARG A 415 -21.07 -7.86 14.30
CA ARG A 415 -22.19 -7.27 15.04
C ARG A 415 -22.12 -5.75 14.87
N SER A 416 -23.24 -5.14 14.51
CA SER A 416 -23.32 -3.69 14.42
C SER A 416 -23.16 -3.05 15.81
N GLY A 417 -22.72 -1.80 15.88
CA GLY A 417 -22.55 -1.09 17.15
C GLY A 417 -23.86 -1.02 17.97
N SER A 418 -25.02 -1.07 17.29
CA SER A 418 -26.35 -1.15 17.92
C SER A 418 -26.65 -2.48 18.62
N ASP A 419 -25.96 -3.57 18.26
CA ASP A 419 -26.15 -4.89 18.85
C ASP A 419 -25.19 -5.16 20.02
N ARG A 420 -24.28 -4.23 20.33
CA ARG A 420 -23.35 -4.35 21.47
C ARG A 420 -23.97 -3.97 22.79
N ASP A 421 -25.09 -3.26 22.76
CA ASP A 421 -25.81 -2.76 23.95
C ASP A 421 -27.00 -3.65 24.37
N LEU A 422 -27.17 -4.82 23.74
CA LEU A 422 -28.16 -5.82 24.16
C LEU A 422 -27.49 -6.85 25.08
N PRO A 423 -28.04 -7.11 26.26
CA PRO A 423 -27.46 -7.98 27.30
C PRO A 423 -27.32 -9.44 26.86
#